data_00ec845648b7bbd295a369eab2b7f4e6
#
_entry.id   00ec845648b7bbd295a369eab2b7f4e6
#
_cell.length_a   1.000
_cell.length_b   1.000
_cell.length_c   1.000
_cell.angle_alpha   90.00
_cell.angle_beta   90.00
_cell.angle_gamma   90.00
#
_symmetry.space_group_name_H-M   'P 1'
#
loop_
_entity.id
_entity.type
_entity.pdbx_description
1 polymer ?
#
loop_
_entity_poly.entity_id
_entity_poly.type
_entity_poly.pdbx_seq_one_letter_code
_entity_poly.pdbx_strand_id
1 'polypeptide(L)'
;MKTRINKMIVRFFRLTHKLEYRYVYKQYMKRKDDETQAKMNKIKDRKYLSDAQKKEIVDYYYQLTGKTISTLDHEYFYSRTGIYTKKYIPMGFFQAEIVGRLNRMDCYNSYSDKNLDDVLLTTVKHPHYYLKNINGYYYFEGQPVSKAKAVELCANLSDVIIKPSLSLQGDGVKKISVNNGMTSYNGLTIEDLFGRYNKDFLIQEAVRQHPIIAALNPTSVNTMRMATYRSGMEVLLVYAVIRIGRKGQVIDNQSSGGISAKINPDGTLGKYAFGKVGDDRIEKTDTGIVLEGYQLPSYDKAVAKVKELHYSLPLFDLVGWDIAIDEEGEPVLIEWNGRPGPSQTACGTGYGDLTERIISEVWNRRNTVSIHF
;
A
#
# COMPACT_ATOMS: atom_id res chain seq x y z
N MET A 1 23.76 -47.08 -8.99
CA MET A 1 24.76 -46.01 -8.93
C MET A 1 24.16 -44.64 -9.36
N LYS A 2 23.54 -44.50 -10.54
CA LYS A 2 22.90 -43.25 -11.03
C LYS A 2 21.91 -42.59 -10.06
N THR A 3 21.04 -43.38 -9.40
CA THR A 3 20.02 -42.87 -8.45
C THR A 3 20.64 -42.27 -7.17
N ARG A 4 21.79 -42.75 -6.72
CA ARG A 4 22.51 -42.28 -5.54
C ARG A 4 23.23 -40.94 -5.85
N ILE A 5 23.80 -40.81 -7.04
CA ILE A 5 24.45 -39.60 -7.55
C ILE A 5 23.41 -38.49 -7.71
N ASN A 6 22.25 -38.76 -8.32
CA ASN A 6 21.18 -37.78 -8.46
C ASN A 6 20.68 -37.27 -7.10
N LYS A 7 20.54 -38.16 -6.09
CA LYS A 7 20.17 -37.76 -4.75
C LYS A 7 21.22 -36.87 -4.09
N MET A 8 22.51 -37.11 -4.32
CA MET A 8 23.61 -36.27 -3.84
C MET A 8 23.61 -34.90 -4.51
N ILE A 9 23.43 -34.84 -5.82
CA ILE A 9 23.33 -33.59 -6.61
C ILE A 9 22.18 -32.76 -6.10
N VAL A 10 20.96 -33.33 -6.00
CA VAL A 10 19.79 -32.62 -5.46
C VAL A 10 20.01 -32.12 -4.02
N ARG A 11 20.68 -32.93 -3.17
CA ARG A 11 21.02 -32.51 -1.80
C ARG A 11 22.04 -31.36 -1.78
N PHE A 12 23.03 -31.38 -2.68
CA PHE A 12 24.01 -30.29 -2.82
C PHE A 12 23.33 -28.99 -3.27
N PHE A 13 22.50 -29.04 -4.33
CA PHE A 13 21.73 -27.86 -4.78
C PHE A 13 20.81 -27.31 -3.67
N ARG A 14 20.11 -28.17 -2.94
CA ARG A 14 19.29 -27.72 -1.78
C ARG A 14 20.13 -27.06 -0.70
N LEU A 15 21.34 -27.53 -0.46
CA LEU A 15 22.24 -26.95 0.54
C LEU A 15 22.79 -25.59 0.10
N THR A 16 23.22 -25.47 -1.17
CA THR A 16 23.70 -24.19 -1.74
C THR A 16 22.58 -23.15 -1.76
N HIS A 17 21.39 -23.49 -2.22
CA HIS A 17 20.23 -22.60 -2.14
C HIS A 17 19.89 -22.16 -0.71
N LYS A 18 20.01 -23.06 0.28
CA LYS A 18 19.77 -22.71 1.68
C LYS A 18 20.82 -21.72 2.22
N LEU A 19 22.08 -21.86 1.82
CA LEU A 19 23.16 -20.96 2.22
C LEU A 19 23.02 -19.60 1.54
N GLU A 20 22.74 -19.60 0.24
CA GLU A 20 22.45 -18.40 -0.54
C GLU A 20 21.27 -17.63 0.05
N TYR A 21 20.16 -18.33 0.31
CA TYR A 21 18.99 -17.74 0.97
C TYR A 21 19.34 -17.07 2.31
N ARG A 22 20.10 -17.77 3.17
CA ARG A 22 20.52 -17.22 4.46
C ARG A 22 21.38 -15.97 4.32
N TYR A 23 22.28 -15.95 3.33
CA TYR A 23 23.13 -14.81 3.05
C TYR A 23 22.28 -13.62 2.57
N VAL A 24 21.45 -13.83 1.55
CA VAL A 24 20.56 -12.79 0.99
C VAL A 24 19.60 -12.25 2.06
N TYR A 25 18.99 -13.13 2.85
CA TYR A 25 18.14 -12.74 3.98
C TYR A 25 18.87 -11.84 4.98
N LYS A 26 20.10 -12.22 5.37
CA LYS A 26 20.93 -11.43 6.31
C LYS A 26 21.25 -10.04 5.74
N GLN A 27 21.62 -9.96 4.47
CA GLN A 27 21.89 -8.67 3.80
C GLN A 27 20.62 -7.81 3.70
N TYR A 28 19.49 -8.44 3.38
CA TYR A 28 18.20 -7.76 3.33
C TYR A 28 17.82 -7.16 4.69
N MET A 29 17.91 -7.95 5.77
CA MET A 29 17.58 -7.48 7.13
C MET A 29 18.50 -6.34 7.56
N LYS A 30 19.82 -6.46 7.29
CA LYS A 30 20.77 -5.39 7.56
C LYS A 30 20.39 -4.10 6.82
N ARG A 31 20.07 -4.18 5.53
CA ARG A 31 19.63 -3.01 4.76
C ARG A 31 18.39 -2.37 5.38
N LYS A 32 17.42 -3.17 5.87
CA LYS A 32 16.22 -2.63 6.53
C LYS A 32 16.54 -1.94 7.86
N ASP A 33 17.48 -2.48 8.63
CA ASP A 33 17.96 -1.81 9.83
C ASP A 33 18.69 -0.48 9.49
N ASP A 34 19.53 -0.47 8.44
CA ASP A 34 20.19 0.75 7.97
C ASP A 34 19.16 1.82 7.49
N GLU A 35 18.10 1.41 6.76
CA GLU A 35 17.00 2.29 6.38
C GLU A 35 16.28 2.86 7.61
N THR A 36 16.03 2.06 8.63
CA THR A 36 15.38 2.49 9.87
C THR A 36 16.28 3.40 10.68
N GLN A 37 17.58 3.11 10.76
CA GLN A 37 18.56 3.98 11.40
C GLN A 37 18.62 5.35 10.72
N ALA A 38 18.59 5.40 9.40
CA ALA A 38 18.57 6.65 8.64
C ALA A 38 17.29 7.48 8.93
N LYS A 39 16.14 6.82 9.16
CA LYS A 39 14.91 7.49 9.61
C LYS A 39 15.00 7.97 11.04
N MET A 40 15.56 7.15 11.95
CA MET A 40 15.81 7.54 13.34
C MET A 40 16.68 8.80 13.43
N ASN A 41 17.67 8.93 12.56
CA ASN A 41 18.56 10.11 12.53
C ASN A 41 17.83 11.43 12.20
N LYS A 42 16.61 11.36 11.67
CA LYS A 42 15.75 12.52 11.40
C LYS A 42 14.79 12.89 12.54
N ILE A 43 14.75 12.08 13.60
CA ILE A 43 13.92 12.33 14.77
C ILE A 43 14.75 13.17 15.78
N LYS A 44 14.19 14.27 16.28
CA LYS A 44 14.83 15.14 17.27
C LYS A 44 14.79 14.53 18.68
N ASP A 45 13.58 14.17 19.11
CA ASP A 45 13.33 13.62 20.45
C ASP A 45 13.30 12.09 20.42
N ARG A 46 14.48 11.47 20.26
CA ARG A 46 14.60 10.02 20.21
C ARG A 46 14.32 9.38 21.56
N LYS A 47 13.54 8.32 21.54
CA LYS A 47 13.32 7.45 22.69
C LYS A 47 14.05 6.12 22.47
N TYR A 48 14.77 5.70 23.49
CA TYR A 48 15.51 4.46 23.48
C TYR A 48 14.84 3.42 24.35
N LEU A 49 14.97 2.18 24.00
CA LEU A 49 14.50 1.05 24.78
C LEU A 49 15.56 0.65 25.82
N SER A 50 15.10 0.34 27.05
CA SER A 50 15.93 -0.31 28.04
C SER A 50 16.30 -1.74 27.61
N ASP A 51 17.34 -2.33 28.21
CA ASP A 51 17.73 -3.72 27.92
C ASP A 51 16.61 -4.71 28.29
N ALA A 52 15.84 -4.43 29.34
CA ALA A 52 14.68 -5.23 29.71
C ALA A 52 13.59 -5.19 28.62
N GLN A 53 13.29 -4.00 28.06
CA GLN A 53 12.34 -3.85 26.96
C GLN A 53 12.82 -4.54 25.68
N LYS A 54 14.12 -4.42 25.35
CA LYS A 54 14.71 -5.13 24.20
C LYS A 54 14.59 -6.64 24.36
N LYS A 55 14.88 -7.15 25.56
CA LYS A 55 14.73 -8.56 25.87
C LYS A 55 13.27 -9.01 25.76
N GLU A 56 12.32 -8.25 26.31
CA GLU A 56 10.89 -8.55 26.22
C GLU A 56 10.42 -8.68 24.75
N ILE A 57 10.87 -7.77 23.88
CA ILE A 57 10.53 -7.79 22.44
C ILE A 57 11.12 -9.07 21.78
N VAL A 58 12.39 -9.35 22.01
CA VAL A 58 13.06 -10.52 21.42
C VAL A 58 12.41 -11.81 21.91
N ASP A 59 12.13 -11.95 23.20
CA ASP A 59 11.49 -13.11 23.77
C ASP A 59 10.06 -13.31 23.20
N TYR A 60 9.30 -12.23 23.07
CA TYR A 60 7.95 -12.24 22.47
C TYR A 60 7.96 -12.80 21.03
N TYR A 61 8.84 -12.29 20.17
CA TYR A 61 8.94 -12.78 18.80
C TYR A 61 9.54 -14.19 18.73
N TYR A 62 10.47 -14.51 19.61
CA TYR A 62 11.02 -15.86 19.68
C TYR A 62 9.98 -16.90 20.07
N GLN A 63 9.13 -16.59 21.04
CA GLN A 63 8.00 -17.48 21.43
C GLN A 63 7.00 -17.70 20.30
N LEU A 64 6.68 -16.65 19.51
CA LEU A 64 5.72 -16.77 18.42
C LEU A 64 6.30 -17.45 17.17
N THR A 65 7.61 -17.33 16.92
CA THR A 65 8.18 -17.62 15.60
C THR A 65 9.44 -18.47 15.63
N GLY A 66 10.06 -18.66 16.78
CA GLY A 66 11.39 -19.28 16.90
C GLY A 66 12.51 -18.43 16.32
N LYS A 67 12.27 -17.15 16.00
CA LYS A 67 13.28 -16.23 15.44
C LYS A 67 13.55 -15.05 16.34
N THR A 68 14.80 -14.62 16.35
CA THR A 68 15.20 -13.33 16.93
C THR A 68 15.02 -12.22 15.91
N ILE A 69 14.65 -11.04 16.37
CA ILE A 69 14.44 -9.85 15.54
C ILE A 69 15.28 -8.68 16.04
N SER A 70 15.54 -7.70 15.15
CA SER A 70 16.04 -6.38 15.53
C SER A 70 14.97 -5.57 16.26
N THR A 71 15.38 -4.85 17.31
CA THR A 71 14.48 -3.97 18.08
C THR A 71 14.47 -2.53 17.59
N LEU A 72 15.22 -2.23 16.53
CA LEU A 72 15.41 -0.86 16.02
C LEU A 72 14.09 -0.23 15.51
N ASP A 73 13.24 -1.01 14.84
CA ASP A 73 11.91 -0.52 14.42
C ASP A 73 11.01 -0.21 15.62
N HIS A 74 11.15 -0.93 16.74
CA HIS A 74 10.42 -0.62 17.98
C HIS A 74 10.88 0.71 18.58
N GLU A 75 12.19 1.00 18.61
CA GLU A 75 12.71 2.30 19.01
C GLU A 75 12.21 3.42 18.09
N TYR A 76 12.19 3.16 16.77
CA TYR A 76 11.67 4.11 15.78
C TYR A 76 10.20 4.44 16.02
N PHE A 77 9.33 3.44 16.17
CA PHE A 77 7.91 3.68 16.40
C PHE A 77 7.68 4.28 17.79
N TYR A 78 8.40 3.85 18.82
CA TYR A 78 8.33 4.44 20.15
C TYR A 78 8.70 5.94 20.13
N SER A 79 9.76 6.31 19.42
CA SER A 79 10.15 7.71 19.26
C SER A 79 9.06 8.54 18.57
N ARG A 80 8.40 8.01 17.55
CA ARG A 80 7.36 8.73 16.81
C ARG A 80 6.04 8.83 17.54
N THR A 81 5.57 7.73 18.12
CA THR A 81 4.24 7.67 18.74
C THR A 81 4.25 8.03 20.20
N GLY A 82 5.38 7.87 20.88
CA GLY A 82 5.48 7.98 22.33
C GLY A 82 4.98 6.75 23.10
N ILE A 83 4.56 5.70 22.39
CA ILE A 83 3.95 4.50 22.97
C ILE A 83 4.93 3.33 22.82
N TYR A 84 5.34 2.75 23.96
CA TYR A 84 6.08 1.49 23.99
C TYR A 84 5.13 0.31 23.85
N THR A 85 5.50 -0.63 23.00
CA THR A 85 4.85 -1.94 22.90
C THR A 85 5.76 -2.95 22.21
N LYS A 86 5.74 -4.20 22.66
CA LYS A 86 6.40 -5.32 22.00
C LYS A 86 5.71 -5.78 20.72
N LYS A 87 4.47 -5.31 20.48
CA LYS A 87 3.63 -5.73 19.33
C LYS A 87 3.93 -4.98 18.02
N TYR A 88 4.83 -4.00 18.01
CA TYR A 88 5.28 -3.40 16.75
C TYR A 88 5.94 -4.46 15.86
N ILE A 89 5.54 -4.52 14.59
CA ILE A 89 6.08 -5.47 13.63
C ILE A 89 7.25 -4.82 12.89
N PRO A 90 8.48 -5.34 13.02
CA PRO A 90 9.61 -4.81 12.26
C PRO A 90 9.37 -4.91 10.75
N MET A 91 9.65 -3.83 10.00
CA MET A 91 9.34 -3.76 8.57
C MET A 91 10.10 -4.79 7.75
N GLY A 92 11.35 -5.07 8.10
CA GLY A 92 12.12 -6.13 7.47
C GLY A 92 11.50 -7.51 7.69
N PHE A 93 11.09 -7.80 8.93
CA PHE A 93 10.40 -9.04 9.29
C PHE A 93 9.04 -9.16 8.59
N PHE A 94 8.25 -8.07 8.56
CA PHE A 94 6.99 -8.02 7.84
C PHE A 94 7.14 -8.42 6.37
N GLN A 95 8.07 -7.78 5.67
CA GLN A 95 8.25 -8.01 4.24
C GLN A 95 8.86 -9.38 3.92
N ALA A 96 9.84 -9.83 4.72
CA ALA A 96 10.54 -11.08 4.46
C ALA A 96 9.77 -12.32 4.94
N GLU A 97 9.01 -12.21 6.02
CA GLU A 97 8.45 -13.39 6.69
C GLU A 97 6.92 -13.43 6.67
N ILE A 98 6.24 -12.29 6.76
CA ILE A 98 4.78 -12.27 6.84
C ILE A 98 4.16 -12.25 5.46
N VAL A 99 4.48 -11.24 4.64
CA VAL A 99 3.83 -11.05 3.32
C VAL A 99 4.00 -12.27 2.42
N GLY A 100 5.22 -12.80 2.31
CA GLY A 100 5.50 -13.94 1.45
C GLY A 100 4.84 -15.25 1.88
N ARG A 101 4.35 -15.34 3.13
CA ARG A 101 3.59 -16.51 3.62
C ARG A 101 2.09 -16.35 3.45
N LEU A 102 1.61 -15.11 3.39
CA LEU A 102 0.20 -14.78 3.24
C LEU A 102 -0.20 -14.65 1.77
N ASN A 103 0.68 -14.13 0.94
CA ASN A 103 0.35 -13.71 -0.41
C ASN A 103 1.19 -14.43 -1.46
N ARG A 104 0.56 -14.83 -2.55
CA ARG A 104 1.22 -15.42 -3.72
C ARG A 104 1.93 -14.33 -4.52
N MET A 105 3.14 -13.98 -4.06
CA MET A 105 3.92 -12.88 -4.64
C MET A 105 4.43 -13.17 -6.06
N ASP A 106 4.48 -14.44 -6.44
CA ASP A 106 4.79 -14.91 -7.81
C ASP A 106 3.74 -14.45 -8.85
N CYS A 107 2.49 -14.28 -8.43
CA CYS A 107 1.40 -13.81 -9.29
C CYS A 107 1.09 -12.31 -9.12
N TYR A 108 1.72 -11.63 -8.15
CA TYR A 108 1.31 -10.30 -7.74
C TYR A 108 1.32 -9.27 -8.87
N ASN A 109 2.39 -9.22 -9.67
CA ASN A 109 2.50 -8.22 -10.74
C ASN A 109 1.40 -8.35 -11.80
N SER A 110 0.96 -9.58 -12.09
CA SER A 110 -0.13 -9.81 -13.05
C SER A 110 -1.49 -9.40 -12.48
N TYR A 111 -1.71 -9.64 -11.18
CA TYR A 111 -2.97 -9.29 -10.52
C TYR A 111 -3.07 -7.81 -10.17
N SER A 112 -1.95 -7.13 -9.89
CA SER A 112 -1.90 -5.73 -9.49
C SER A 112 -1.78 -4.74 -10.65
N ASP A 113 -1.92 -5.19 -11.89
CA ASP A 113 -2.03 -4.32 -13.05
C ASP A 113 -3.37 -3.57 -13.02
N LYS A 114 -3.32 -2.25 -12.84
CA LYS A 114 -4.50 -1.38 -12.73
C LYS A 114 -5.41 -1.42 -13.97
N ASN A 115 -4.88 -1.88 -15.10
CA ASN A 115 -5.69 -2.14 -16.29
C ASN A 115 -6.71 -3.28 -16.09
N LEU A 116 -6.51 -4.13 -15.06
CA LEU A 116 -7.35 -5.29 -14.79
C LEU A 116 -8.28 -5.09 -13.56
N ASP A 117 -8.17 -3.96 -12.85
CA ASP A 117 -8.92 -3.74 -11.61
C ASP A 117 -10.43 -3.88 -11.81
N ASP A 118 -10.99 -3.30 -12.86
CA ASP A 118 -12.43 -3.37 -13.20
C ASP A 118 -12.88 -4.76 -13.70
N VAL A 119 -11.96 -5.61 -14.12
CA VAL A 119 -12.23 -7.00 -14.52
C VAL A 119 -12.18 -7.94 -13.31
N LEU A 120 -11.26 -7.70 -12.38
CA LEU A 120 -11.05 -8.55 -11.21
C LEU A 120 -12.00 -8.17 -10.05
N LEU A 121 -12.31 -6.89 -9.89
CA LEU A 121 -13.00 -6.31 -8.74
C LEU A 121 -14.31 -5.64 -9.18
N THR A 122 -15.19 -6.41 -9.79
CA THR A 122 -16.38 -5.93 -10.50
C THR A 122 -17.50 -5.40 -9.59
N THR A 123 -17.47 -5.67 -8.27
CA THR A 123 -18.56 -5.33 -7.34
C THR A 123 -18.37 -3.97 -6.66
N VAL A 124 -17.38 -3.19 -7.08
CA VAL A 124 -17.12 -1.84 -6.57
C VAL A 124 -17.13 -0.83 -7.73
N LYS A 125 -17.50 0.41 -7.43
CA LYS A 125 -17.36 1.51 -8.38
C LYS A 125 -15.88 1.79 -8.66
N HIS A 126 -15.53 1.93 -9.94
CA HIS A 126 -14.23 2.38 -10.41
C HIS A 126 -14.35 3.77 -11.02
N PRO A 127 -13.25 4.58 -11.04
CA PRO A 127 -13.20 5.74 -11.91
C PRO A 127 -13.44 5.30 -13.37
N HIS A 128 -14.15 6.08 -14.16
CA HIS A 128 -14.38 5.74 -15.56
C HIS A 128 -13.06 5.67 -16.33
N TYR A 129 -12.78 4.54 -17.00
CA TYR A 129 -11.58 4.32 -17.80
C TYR A 129 -11.83 4.73 -19.25
N TYR A 130 -11.25 5.83 -19.69
CA TYR A 130 -11.29 6.25 -21.10
C TYR A 130 -10.35 5.40 -21.95
N LEU A 131 -9.09 5.29 -21.54
CA LEU A 131 -8.06 4.59 -22.30
C LEU A 131 -7.26 3.66 -21.40
N LYS A 132 -7.01 2.46 -21.91
CA LYS A 132 -6.03 1.52 -21.36
C LYS A 132 -4.98 1.22 -22.43
N ASN A 133 -3.70 1.25 -22.06
CA ASN A 133 -2.63 0.70 -22.85
C ASN A 133 -2.11 -0.53 -22.13
N ILE A 134 -2.27 -1.70 -22.75
CA ILE A 134 -1.88 -3.00 -22.20
C ILE A 134 -0.85 -3.61 -23.13
N ASN A 135 0.38 -3.74 -22.66
CA ASN A 135 1.50 -4.26 -23.46
C ASN A 135 1.70 -3.57 -24.82
N GLY A 136 1.36 -2.26 -24.89
CA GLY A 136 1.46 -1.45 -26.10
C GLY A 136 0.20 -1.41 -26.99
N TYR A 137 -0.80 -2.23 -26.70
CA TYR A 137 -2.09 -2.21 -27.39
C TYR A 137 -3.05 -1.21 -26.71
N TYR A 138 -3.80 -0.46 -27.52
CA TYR A 138 -4.71 0.57 -27.04
C TYR A 138 -6.15 0.06 -27.02
N TYR A 139 -6.84 0.35 -25.92
CA TYR A 139 -8.27 0.07 -25.73
C TYR A 139 -8.95 1.36 -25.26
N PHE A 140 -9.90 1.85 -26.04
CA PHE A 140 -10.73 3.00 -25.65
C PHE A 140 -12.12 2.50 -25.26
N GLU A 141 -12.55 2.81 -24.06
CA GLU A 141 -13.80 2.29 -23.49
C GLU A 141 -13.97 0.77 -23.69
N GLY A 142 -12.90 0.02 -23.48
CA GLY A 142 -12.87 -1.43 -23.61
C GLY A 142 -12.77 -1.97 -25.04
N GLN A 143 -12.80 -1.11 -26.07
CA GLN A 143 -12.68 -1.53 -27.48
C GLN A 143 -11.25 -1.34 -28.00
N PRO A 144 -10.68 -2.34 -28.71
CA PRO A 144 -9.35 -2.21 -29.30
C PRO A 144 -9.33 -1.13 -30.38
N VAL A 145 -8.35 -0.25 -30.33
CA VAL A 145 -8.20 0.84 -31.31
C VAL A 145 -6.72 0.99 -31.73
N SER A 146 -6.49 1.62 -32.90
CA SER A 146 -5.12 2.01 -33.28
C SER A 146 -4.59 3.14 -32.41
N LYS A 147 -3.26 3.31 -32.33
CA LYS A 147 -2.65 4.45 -31.62
C LYS A 147 -3.19 5.79 -32.15
N ALA A 148 -3.27 5.94 -33.47
CA ALA A 148 -3.79 7.18 -34.07
C ALA A 148 -5.25 7.46 -33.64
N LYS A 149 -6.09 6.44 -33.60
CA LYS A 149 -7.47 6.56 -33.12
C LYS A 149 -7.54 6.86 -31.63
N ALA A 150 -6.67 6.27 -30.82
CA ALA A 150 -6.58 6.59 -29.38
C ALA A 150 -6.20 8.05 -29.13
N VAL A 151 -5.24 8.60 -29.91
CA VAL A 151 -4.86 10.02 -29.88
C VAL A 151 -6.04 10.92 -30.24
N GLU A 152 -6.74 10.61 -31.33
CA GLU A 152 -7.95 11.35 -31.75
C GLU A 152 -9.04 11.35 -30.67
N LEU A 153 -9.36 10.17 -30.11
CA LEU A 153 -10.41 10.01 -29.10
C LEU A 153 -10.06 10.71 -27.77
N CYS A 154 -8.78 10.80 -27.44
CA CYS A 154 -8.30 11.50 -26.24
C CYS A 154 -8.02 13.00 -26.47
N ALA A 155 -8.30 13.57 -27.66
CA ALA A 155 -7.96 14.94 -27.99
C ALA A 155 -8.71 16.01 -27.16
N ASN A 156 -9.85 15.66 -26.54
CA ASN A 156 -10.66 16.57 -25.73
C ASN A 156 -11.17 15.87 -24.48
N LEU A 157 -10.30 15.75 -23.47
CA LEU A 157 -10.62 15.19 -22.15
C LEU A 157 -10.32 16.23 -21.07
N SER A 158 -11.27 16.47 -20.17
CA SER A 158 -11.09 17.39 -19.04
C SER A 158 -11.01 16.62 -17.74
N ASP A 159 -10.18 17.09 -16.81
CA ASP A 159 -10.04 16.54 -15.45
C ASP A 159 -9.81 15.02 -15.42
N VAL A 160 -8.82 14.56 -16.16
CA VAL A 160 -8.45 13.14 -16.20
C VAL A 160 -7.12 12.88 -15.51
N ILE A 161 -6.96 11.65 -15.06
CA ILE A 161 -5.71 11.13 -14.50
C ILE A 161 -5.08 10.19 -15.53
N ILE A 162 -3.84 10.46 -15.91
CA ILE A 162 -3.00 9.49 -16.61
C ILE A 162 -1.98 8.91 -15.63
N LYS A 163 -1.82 7.59 -15.64
CA LYS A 163 -0.91 6.89 -14.73
C LYS A 163 -0.37 5.60 -15.34
N PRO A 164 0.87 5.16 -15.00
CA PRO A 164 1.32 3.81 -15.31
C PRO A 164 0.45 2.77 -14.60
N SER A 165 0.20 1.64 -15.24
CA SER A 165 -0.66 0.60 -14.66
C SER A 165 0.05 -0.23 -13.58
N LEU A 166 1.37 -0.37 -13.66
CA LEU A 166 2.22 -1.14 -12.74
C LEU A 166 3.08 -0.29 -11.79
N SER A 167 2.83 1.02 -11.67
CA SER A 167 3.60 1.89 -10.78
C SER A 167 3.22 1.73 -9.31
N LEU A 168 4.20 2.02 -8.44
CA LEU A 168 4.03 2.06 -7.00
C LEU A 168 4.15 3.50 -6.47
N GLN A 169 3.51 3.79 -5.34
CA GLN A 169 3.66 5.06 -4.59
C GLN A 169 3.25 6.33 -5.36
N GLY A 170 2.40 6.21 -6.38
CA GLY A 170 1.94 7.36 -7.18
C GLY A 170 2.98 7.89 -8.19
N ASP A 171 4.05 7.14 -8.45
CA ASP A 171 5.02 7.51 -9.47
C ASP A 171 4.37 7.56 -10.85
N GLY A 172 4.65 8.64 -11.60
CA GLY A 172 4.09 8.84 -12.93
C GLY A 172 2.61 9.26 -12.98
N VAL A 173 1.92 9.44 -11.86
CA VAL A 173 0.52 9.91 -11.83
C VAL A 173 0.47 11.41 -12.18
N LYS A 174 -0.36 11.79 -13.15
CA LYS A 174 -0.60 13.16 -13.55
C LYS A 174 -2.09 13.45 -13.69
N LYS A 175 -2.53 14.59 -13.14
CA LYS A 175 -3.83 15.15 -13.45
C LYS A 175 -3.64 16.08 -14.66
N ILE A 176 -4.43 15.87 -15.72
CA ILE A 176 -4.33 16.63 -16.96
C ILE A 176 -5.72 16.98 -17.51
N SER A 177 -5.76 18.02 -18.32
CA SER A 177 -6.84 18.26 -19.28
C SER A 177 -6.23 18.30 -20.68
N VAL A 178 -6.97 17.85 -21.68
CA VAL A 178 -6.57 17.83 -23.09
C VAL A 178 -7.57 18.67 -23.88
N ASN A 179 -7.07 19.62 -24.65
CA ASN A 179 -7.86 20.46 -25.52
C ASN A 179 -7.25 20.48 -26.92
N ASN A 180 -7.97 20.05 -27.92
CA ASN A 180 -7.50 19.90 -29.31
C ASN A 180 -6.14 19.17 -29.40
N GLY A 181 -5.99 18.10 -28.63
CA GLY A 181 -4.79 17.28 -28.58
C GLY A 181 -3.63 17.85 -27.76
N MET A 182 -3.75 19.08 -27.22
CA MET A 182 -2.74 19.70 -26.35
C MET A 182 -3.07 19.43 -24.89
N THR A 183 -2.12 18.91 -24.13
CA THR A 183 -2.29 18.63 -22.69
C THR A 183 -1.93 19.83 -21.84
N SER A 184 -2.55 19.96 -20.67
CA SER A 184 -2.15 20.94 -19.65
C SER A 184 -0.78 20.65 -19.02
N TYR A 185 -0.16 19.51 -19.35
CA TYR A 185 1.12 19.09 -18.81
C TYR A 185 2.28 19.50 -19.71
N ASN A 186 3.01 20.54 -19.30
CA ASN A 186 4.24 21.05 -19.95
C ASN A 186 4.10 21.34 -21.46
N GLY A 187 2.90 21.67 -21.94
CA GLY A 187 2.67 21.96 -23.36
C GLY A 187 2.88 20.77 -24.31
N LEU A 188 2.83 19.56 -23.79
CA LEU A 188 2.96 18.36 -24.61
C LEU A 188 1.66 18.06 -25.35
N THR A 189 1.77 17.48 -26.55
CA THR A 189 0.62 16.83 -27.16
C THR A 189 0.25 15.54 -26.42
N ILE A 190 -0.99 15.07 -26.57
CA ILE A 190 -1.40 13.78 -26.01
C ILE A 190 -0.59 12.62 -26.63
N GLU A 191 -0.16 12.75 -27.88
CA GLU A 191 0.69 11.76 -28.55
C GLU A 191 2.10 11.71 -27.93
N ASP A 192 2.72 12.87 -27.68
CA ASP A 192 4.01 12.96 -26.98
C ASP A 192 3.91 12.36 -25.58
N LEU A 193 2.78 12.60 -24.91
CA LEU A 193 2.54 12.05 -23.58
C LEU A 193 2.43 10.53 -23.64
N PHE A 194 1.72 9.95 -24.62
CA PHE A 194 1.69 8.50 -24.87
C PHE A 194 3.09 7.95 -25.14
N GLY A 195 3.92 8.68 -25.91
CA GLY A 195 5.32 8.33 -26.15
C GLY A 195 6.15 8.26 -24.86
N ARG A 196 5.94 9.17 -23.92
CA ARG A 196 6.63 9.17 -22.61
C ARG A 196 6.23 8.00 -21.71
N TYR A 197 4.94 7.64 -21.69
CA TYR A 197 4.50 6.47 -20.93
C TYR A 197 4.88 5.16 -21.62
N ASN A 198 5.03 5.18 -22.93
CA ASN A 198 5.38 4.05 -23.79
C ASN A 198 4.32 2.94 -23.81
N LYS A 199 4.20 2.17 -22.74
CA LYS A 199 3.21 1.10 -22.57
C LYS A 199 2.78 0.93 -21.12
N ASP A 200 1.75 0.13 -20.92
CA ASP A 200 1.24 -0.23 -19.60
C ASP A 200 0.84 1.00 -18.77
N PHE A 201 -0.09 1.78 -19.31
CA PHE A 201 -0.68 2.96 -18.69
C PHE A 201 -2.18 3.05 -18.95
N LEU A 202 -2.83 3.94 -18.23
CA LEU A 202 -4.26 4.19 -18.40
C LEU A 202 -4.59 5.68 -18.23
N ILE A 203 -5.72 6.09 -18.83
CA ILE A 203 -6.38 7.37 -18.61
C ILE A 203 -7.75 7.10 -18.02
N GLN A 204 -8.02 7.72 -16.88
CA GLN A 204 -9.30 7.62 -16.17
C GLN A 204 -9.80 9.00 -15.75
N GLU A 205 -11.07 9.10 -15.43
CA GLU A 205 -11.62 10.31 -14.81
C GLU A 205 -10.95 10.63 -13.47
N ALA A 206 -10.88 11.88 -13.10
CA ALA A 206 -10.51 12.32 -11.77
C ALA A 206 -11.75 12.19 -10.86
N VAL A 207 -11.63 11.37 -9.80
CA VAL A 207 -12.74 11.17 -8.86
C VAL A 207 -13.11 12.47 -8.18
N ARG A 208 -14.39 12.82 -8.21
CA ARG A 208 -14.96 13.90 -7.41
C ARG A 208 -15.32 13.35 -6.05
N GLN A 209 -14.67 13.88 -5.02
CA GLN A 209 -14.82 13.36 -3.68
C GLN A 209 -16.01 13.98 -2.96
N HIS A 210 -16.56 13.24 -2.00
CA HIS A 210 -17.52 13.76 -1.02
C HIS A 210 -16.97 15.06 -0.38
N PRO A 211 -17.77 16.14 -0.29
CA PRO A 211 -17.31 17.46 0.16
C PRO A 211 -16.59 17.44 1.52
N ILE A 212 -17.04 16.63 2.47
CA ILE A 212 -16.40 16.47 3.79
C ILE A 212 -14.97 15.92 3.66
N ILE A 213 -14.72 14.96 2.77
CA ILE A 213 -13.37 14.40 2.57
C ILE A 213 -12.52 15.38 1.75
N ALA A 214 -13.09 15.98 0.72
CA ALA A 214 -12.40 16.99 -0.09
C ALA A 214 -11.92 18.19 0.74
N ALA A 215 -12.66 18.58 1.79
CA ALA A 215 -12.29 19.67 2.68
C ALA A 215 -10.96 19.44 3.41
N LEU A 216 -10.55 18.19 3.66
CA LEU A 216 -9.26 17.87 4.29
C LEU A 216 -8.08 18.34 3.44
N ASN A 217 -8.15 18.14 2.11
CA ASN A 217 -7.26 18.73 1.10
C ASN A 217 -7.96 18.70 -0.27
N PRO A 218 -8.36 19.87 -0.81
CA PRO A 218 -9.16 19.91 -2.05
C PRO A 218 -8.36 19.64 -3.33
N THR A 219 -7.03 19.61 -3.26
CA THR A 219 -6.16 19.44 -4.43
C THR A 219 -5.81 17.98 -4.74
N SER A 220 -6.06 17.06 -3.81
CA SER A 220 -5.83 15.62 -4.00
C SER A 220 -7.08 14.80 -3.73
N VAL A 221 -7.12 13.60 -4.29
CA VAL A 221 -8.05 12.58 -3.82
C VAL A 221 -7.50 12.06 -2.49
N ASN A 222 -8.24 12.31 -1.38
CA ASN A 222 -7.85 11.83 -0.06
C ASN A 222 -8.45 10.43 0.13
N THR A 223 -7.61 9.40 0.27
CA THR A 223 -8.04 8.00 0.26
C THR A 223 -8.08 7.38 1.64
N MET A 224 -9.09 6.56 1.90
CA MET A 224 -9.09 5.65 3.04
C MET A 224 -8.21 4.44 2.68
N ARG A 225 -6.99 4.37 3.26
CA ARG A 225 -6.16 3.16 3.19
C ARG A 225 -6.61 2.21 4.27
N MET A 226 -7.16 1.08 3.85
CA MET A 226 -7.58 -0.01 4.72
C MET A 226 -6.75 -1.25 4.46
N ALA A 227 -6.50 -2.07 5.48
CA ALA A 227 -5.93 -3.40 5.28
C ALA A 227 -6.90 -4.46 5.79
N THR A 228 -7.10 -5.50 5.00
CA THR A 228 -7.90 -6.66 5.38
C THR A 228 -7.06 -7.92 5.41
N TYR A 229 -7.36 -8.79 6.37
CA TYR A 229 -6.74 -10.10 6.52
C TYR A 229 -7.80 -11.19 6.46
N ARG A 230 -7.57 -12.21 5.62
CA ARG A 230 -8.44 -13.36 5.50
C ARG A 230 -7.91 -14.53 6.30
N SER A 231 -8.72 -15.00 7.24
CA SER A 231 -8.48 -16.22 8.03
C SER A 231 -9.60 -17.23 7.76
N GLY A 232 -9.32 -18.21 6.92
CA GLY A 232 -10.37 -19.15 6.46
C GLY A 232 -11.44 -18.42 5.63
N MET A 233 -12.68 -18.45 6.13
CA MET A 233 -13.84 -17.79 5.51
C MET A 233 -14.11 -16.38 6.11
N GLU A 234 -13.35 -15.97 7.12
CA GLU A 234 -13.52 -14.69 7.77
C GLU A 234 -12.57 -13.64 7.14
N VAL A 235 -13.08 -12.44 6.85
CA VAL A 235 -12.28 -11.29 6.45
C VAL A 235 -12.35 -10.23 7.54
N LEU A 236 -11.19 -9.94 8.13
CA LEU A 236 -11.02 -9.00 9.22
C LEU A 236 -10.42 -7.67 8.72
N LEU A 237 -10.96 -6.55 9.18
CA LEU A 237 -10.29 -5.26 9.02
C LEU A 237 -9.13 -5.19 10.01
N VAL A 238 -7.92 -4.97 9.52
CA VAL A 238 -6.69 -4.92 10.34
C VAL A 238 -6.41 -3.52 10.82
N TYR A 239 -6.50 -2.54 9.91
CA TYR A 239 -6.39 -1.12 10.22
C TYR A 239 -7.07 -0.28 9.14
N ALA A 240 -7.38 0.97 9.50
CA ALA A 240 -7.83 2.00 8.58
C ALA A 240 -7.16 3.34 8.90
N VAL A 241 -6.69 4.03 7.87
CA VAL A 241 -6.18 5.40 7.94
C VAL A 241 -6.74 6.22 6.79
N ILE A 242 -6.95 7.50 7.01
CA ILE A 242 -7.14 8.48 5.93
C ILE A 242 -5.76 8.97 5.48
N ARG A 243 -5.51 8.99 4.19
CA ARG A 243 -4.37 9.67 3.58
C ARG A 243 -4.83 11.04 3.11
N ILE A 244 -4.05 12.05 3.41
CA ILE A 244 -4.37 13.44 3.11
C ILE A 244 -3.16 14.05 2.41
N GLY A 245 -3.38 14.57 1.21
CA GLY A 245 -2.36 15.33 0.49
C GLY A 245 -2.04 16.66 1.20
N ARG A 246 -0.93 17.28 0.83
CA ARG A 246 -0.48 18.56 1.42
C ARG A 246 0.12 19.47 0.38
N LYS A 247 0.15 20.77 0.70
CA LYS A 247 0.86 21.81 -0.07
C LYS A 247 0.50 21.85 -1.55
N GLY A 248 -0.79 21.67 -1.88
CA GLY A 248 -1.25 21.71 -3.27
C GLY A 248 -0.88 20.48 -4.12
N GLN A 249 -0.36 19.41 -3.50
CA GLN A 249 -0.06 18.17 -4.22
C GLN A 249 -1.36 17.48 -4.67
N VAL A 250 -1.31 16.89 -5.86
CA VAL A 250 -2.43 16.11 -6.46
C VAL A 250 -2.52 14.70 -5.86
N ILE A 251 -1.44 14.23 -5.22
CA ILE A 251 -1.29 12.88 -4.68
C ILE A 251 -1.29 12.94 -3.16
N ASP A 252 -2.01 12.02 -2.51
CA ASP A 252 -2.14 11.91 -1.04
C ASP A 252 -1.04 11.03 -0.38
N ASN A 253 -0.17 10.43 -1.17
CA ASN A 253 0.86 9.51 -0.68
C ASN A 253 1.86 10.19 0.26
N GLN A 254 2.18 9.51 1.37
CA GLN A 254 3.23 9.98 2.30
C GLN A 254 4.60 10.13 1.64
N SER A 255 4.91 9.38 0.57
CA SER A 255 6.14 9.53 -0.21
C SER A 255 6.23 10.88 -0.91
N SER A 256 5.09 11.47 -1.24
CA SER A 256 4.96 12.80 -1.90
C SER A 256 4.70 13.92 -0.89
N GLY A 257 4.88 13.67 0.41
CA GLY A 257 4.68 14.67 1.47
C GLY A 257 3.32 14.64 2.13
N GLY A 258 2.42 13.74 1.74
CA GLY A 258 1.14 13.52 2.39
C GLY A 258 1.27 13.00 3.83
N ILE A 259 0.16 13.04 4.56
CA ILE A 259 0.05 12.56 5.94
C ILE A 259 -1.01 11.48 6.05
N SER A 260 -0.94 10.68 7.11
CA SER A 260 -1.96 9.68 7.42
C SER A 260 -2.41 9.81 8.86
N ALA A 261 -3.73 9.83 9.08
CA ALA A 261 -4.37 9.80 10.39
C ALA A 261 -5.17 8.51 10.56
N LYS A 262 -5.21 7.98 11.78
CA LYS A 262 -6.04 6.81 12.12
C LYS A 262 -7.51 7.14 11.88
N ILE A 263 -8.24 6.15 11.35
CA ILE A 263 -9.71 6.14 11.39
C ILE A 263 -10.11 5.19 12.51
N ASN A 264 -10.90 5.68 13.45
CA ASN A 264 -11.46 4.91 14.55
C ASN A 264 -12.61 4.00 14.04
N PRO A 265 -13.04 2.98 14.81
CA PRO A 265 -14.12 2.09 14.39
C PRO A 265 -15.45 2.77 14.10
N ASP A 266 -15.71 3.93 14.69
CA ASP A 266 -16.90 4.76 14.46
C ASP A 266 -16.78 5.71 13.24
N GLY A 267 -15.66 5.65 12.52
CA GLY A 267 -15.38 6.51 11.35
C GLY A 267 -14.82 7.90 11.70
N THR A 268 -14.58 8.20 12.97
CA THR A 268 -13.93 9.47 13.37
C THR A 268 -12.42 9.39 13.20
N LEU A 269 -11.76 10.53 12.98
CA LEU A 269 -10.30 10.59 12.93
C LEU A 269 -9.68 10.64 14.33
N GLY A 270 -8.52 10.01 14.45
CA GLY A 270 -7.66 10.14 15.62
C GLY A 270 -7.00 11.52 15.70
N LYS A 271 -6.44 11.85 16.85
CA LYS A 271 -5.86 13.17 17.15
C LYS A 271 -4.72 13.57 16.24
N TYR A 272 -3.85 12.62 15.87
CA TYR A 272 -2.62 12.93 15.16
C TYR A 272 -2.55 12.27 13.78
N ALA A 273 -2.10 13.03 12.78
CA ALA A 273 -1.58 12.49 11.54
C ALA A 273 -0.05 12.53 11.51
N PHE A 274 0.52 11.66 10.69
CA PHE A 274 1.97 11.47 10.57
C PHE A 274 2.40 11.46 9.10
N GLY A 275 3.50 12.17 8.82
CA GLY A 275 4.20 12.06 7.54
C GLY A 275 5.03 10.77 7.45
N LYS A 276 5.77 10.63 6.35
CA LYS A 276 6.62 9.44 6.09
C LYS A 276 7.78 9.30 7.08
N VAL A 277 8.37 10.43 7.47
CA VAL A 277 9.55 10.51 8.36
C VAL A 277 9.42 11.71 9.30
N GLY A 278 10.24 11.74 10.36
CA GLY A 278 10.22 12.80 11.36
C GLY A 278 9.32 12.44 12.54
N ASP A 279 9.23 13.34 13.47
CA ASP A 279 8.49 13.24 14.74
C ASP A 279 7.27 14.16 14.81
N ASP A 280 6.96 14.85 13.73
CA ASP A 280 5.82 15.76 13.69
C ASP A 280 4.51 15.02 13.90
N ARG A 281 3.79 15.43 14.95
CA ARG A 281 2.42 15.02 15.24
C ARG A 281 1.49 16.14 14.80
N ILE A 282 0.80 15.93 13.70
CA ILE A 282 0.00 16.94 13.02
C ILE A 282 -1.44 16.82 13.51
N GLU A 283 -1.97 17.86 14.17
CA GLU A 283 -3.33 17.88 14.71
C GLU A 283 -4.35 18.52 13.75
N LYS A 284 -3.88 19.26 12.74
CA LYS A 284 -4.72 19.97 11.77
C LYS A 284 -4.20 19.77 10.36
N THR A 285 -5.11 19.74 9.39
CA THR A 285 -4.77 19.77 7.97
C THR A 285 -4.22 21.13 7.57
N ASP A 286 -3.64 21.22 6.35
CA ASP A 286 -3.21 22.52 5.79
C ASP A 286 -4.41 23.47 5.54
N THR A 287 -5.64 22.94 5.45
CA THR A 287 -6.89 23.72 5.38
C THR A 287 -7.42 24.17 6.75
N GLY A 288 -6.72 23.83 7.84
CA GLY A 288 -7.08 24.23 9.21
C GLY A 288 -8.07 23.31 9.91
N ILE A 289 -8.49 22.20 9.30
CA ILE A 289 -9.43 21.24 9.91
C ILE A 289 -8.72 20.47 11.02
N VAL A 290 -9.32 20.47 12.22
CA VAL A 290 -8.88 19.65 13.36
C VAL A 290 -9.21 18.21 13.07
N LEU A 291 -8.22 17.32 13.25
CA LEU A 291 -8.39 15.89 12.93
C LEU A 291 -9.20 15.16 14.01
N GLU A 292 -8.92 15.40 15.28
CA GLU A 292 -9.55 14.68 16.40
C GLU A 292 -11.07 14.77 16.34
N GLY A 293 -11.73 13.61 16.22
CA GLY A 293 -13.19 13.52 16.16
C GLY A 293 -13.82 13.94 14.81
N TYR A 294 -13.01 14.28 13.80
CA TYR A 294 -13.56 14.59 12.46
C TYR A 294 -14.22 13.36 11.85
N GLN A 295 -15.53 13.46 11.59
CA GLN A 295 -16.32 12.33 11.11
C GLN A 295 -16.16 12.15 9.59
N LEU A 296 -15.75 10.95 9.17
CA LEU A 296 -15.71 10.59 7.75
C LEU A 296 -17.05 9.99 7.30
N PRO A 297 -17.58 10.40 6.13
CA PRO A 297 -18.78 9.83 5.57
C PRO A 297 -18.53 8.41 5.04
N SER A 298 -19.57 7.58 5.06
CA SER A 298 -19.60 6.24 4.42
C SER A 298 -18.47 5.28 4.81
N TYR A 299 -17.87 5.48 5.99
CA TYR A 299 -16.79 4.60 6.47
C TYR A 299 -17.26 3.14 6.57
N ASP A 300 -18.43 2.91 7.15
CA ASP A 300 -18.97 1.55 7.30
C ASP A 300 -19.26 0.89 5.93
N LYS A 301 -19.76 1.65 4.96
CA LYS A 301 -19.92 1.18 3.57
C LYS A 301 -18.59 0.76 2.96
N ALA A 302 -17.55 1.58 3.15
CA ALA A 302 -16.20 1.30 2.66
C ALA A 302 -15.62 0.04 3.31
N VAL A 303 -15.76 -0.12 4.63
CA VAL A 303 -15.32 -1.32 5.35
C VAL A 303 -16.06 -2.57 4.86
N ALA A 304 -17.38 -2.52 4.71
CA ALA A 304 -18.14 -3.63 4.18
C ALA A 304 -17.68 -4.01 2.77
N LYS A 305 -17.46 -3.00 1.92
CA LYS A 305 -17.03 -3.20 0.53
C LYS A 305 -15.66 -3.84 0.43
N VAL A 306 -14.64 -3.39 1.17
CA VAL A 306 -13.29 -4.00 1.11
C VAL A 306 -13.27 -5.43 1.66
N LYS A 307 -14.14 -5.76 2.62
CA LYS A 307 -14.29 -7.13 3.09
C LYS A 307 -14.92 -8.05 2.02
N GLU A 308 -15.91 -7.54 1.28
CA GLU A 308 -16.51 -8.24 0.15
C GLU A 308 -15.48 -8.45 -0.98
N LEU A 309 -14.79 -7.39 -1.39
CA LEU A 309 -13.80 -7.43 -2.47
C LEU A 309 -12.65 -8.40 -2.19
N HIS A 310 -12.29 -8.62 -0.93
CA HIS A 310 -11.19 -9.51 -0.57
C HIS A 310 -11.41 -10.94 -1.09
N TYR A 311 -12.64 -11.41 -1.19
CA TYR A 311 -12.95 -12.74 -1.73
C TYR A 311 -12.64 -12.86 -3.23
N SER A 312 -12.59 -11.76 -3.98
CA SER A 312 -12.19 -11.74 -5.38
C SER A 312 -10.69 -11.89 -5.59
N LEU A 313 -9.89 -11.82 -4.53
CA LEU A 313 -8.43 -11.96 -4.56
C LEU A 313 -7.96 -13.21 -3.80
N PRO A 314 -8.33 -14.44 -4.23
CA PRO A 314 -8.13 -15.67 -3.44
C PRO A 314 -6.66 -16.04 -3.21
N LEU A 315 -5.73 -15.44 -3.93
CA LEU A 315 -4.28 -15.69 -3.81
C LEU A 315 -3.60 -14.78 -2.78
N PHE A 316 -4.35 -13.87 -2.17
CA PHE A 316 -3.82 -12.85 -1.25
C PHE A 316 -4.65 -12.86 0.03
N ASP A 317 -4.04 -13.21 1.16
CA ASP A 317 -4.72 -13.21 2.46
C ASP A 317 -4.52 -11.93 3.25
N LEU A 318 -3.64 -11.04 2.78
CA LEU A 318 -3.43 -9.70 3.34
C LEU A 318 -3.47 -8.68 2.20
N VAL A 319 -4.49 -7.83 2.17
CA VAL A 319 -4.71 -6.87 1.08
C VAL A 319 -4.87 -5.47 1.64
N GLY A 320 -4.21 -4.51 1.02
CA GLY A 320 -4.42 -3.08 1.25
C GLY A 320 -5.30 -2.49 0.17
N TRP A 321 -6.21 -1.61 0.56
CA TRP A 321 -7.20 -0.97 -0.28
C TRP A 321 -7.08 0.54 -0.18
N ASP A 322 -7.06 1.24 -1.28
CA ASP A 322 -7.19 2.69 -1.35
C ASP A 322 -8.59 3.01 -1.89
N ILE A 323 -9.47 3.46 -1.02
CA ILE A 323 -10.87 3.77 -1.32
C ILE A 323 -11.09 5.27 -1.20
N ALA A 324 -11.63 5.88 -2.26
CA ALA A 324 -12.23 7.19 -2.21
C ALA A 324 -13.73 7.07 -1.92
N ILE A 325 -14.33 8.14 -1.43
CA ILE A 325 -15.80 8.29 -1.35
C ILE A 325 -16.19 9.40 -2.32
N ASP A 326 -17.06 9.09 -3.25
CA ASP A 326 -17.53 10.05 -4.24
C ASP A 326 -18.59 11.04 -3.69
N GLU A 327 -19.07 11.95 -4.55
CA GLU A 327 -20.05 12.98 -4.17
C GLU A 327 -21.36 12.39 -3.67
N GLU A 328 -21.75 11.21 -4.16
CA GLU A 328 -22.95 10.47 -3.75
C GLU A 328 -22.76 9.66 -2.46
N GLY A 329 -21.52 9.62 -1.92
CA GLY A 329 -21.19 8.86 -0.72
C GLY A 329 -20.93 7.37 -1.01
N GLU A 330 -20.63 7.00 -2.26
CA GLU A 330 -20.33 5.61 -2.62
C GLU A 330 -18.81 5.36 -2.62
N PRO A 331 -18.36 4.17 -2.15
CA PRO A 331 -16.98 3.75 -2.21
C PRO A 331 -16.50 3.53 -3.65
N VAL A 332 -15.40 4.18 -4.01
CA VAL A 332 -14.73 4.07 -5.31
C VAL A 332 -13.33 3.48 -5.09
N LEU A 333 -13.02 2.37 -5.75
CA LEU A 333 -11.69 1.76 -5.66
C LEU A 333 -10.68 2.56 -6.51
N ILE A 334 -9.64 3.05 -5.86
CA ILE A 334 -8.53 3.76 -6.52
C ILE A 334 -7.39 2.80 -6.85
N GLU A 335 -7.06 1.90 -5.90
CA GLU A 335 -5.97 0.93 -6.03
C GLU A 335 -6.10 -0.14 -4.94
N TRP A 336 -5.59 -1.35 -5.22
CA TRP A 336 -5.33 -2.34 -4.20
C TRP A 336 -3.84 -2.71 -4.14
N ASN A 337 -3.38 -3.29 -3.02
CA ASN A 337 -1.98 -3.57 -2.79
C ASN A 337 -1.80 -4.90 -2.04
N GLY A 338 -1.07 -5.85 -2.63
CA GLY A 338 -0.74 -7.13 -2.02
C GLY A 338 0.44 -7.08 -1.03
N ARG A 339 1.02 -5.89 -0.78
CA ARG A 339 2.08 -5.68 0.24
C ARG A 339 1.74 -4.50 1.15
N PRO A 340 0.57 -4.48 1.79
CA PRO A 340 0.19 -3.35 2.62
C PRO A 340 1.04 -3.34 3.89
N GLY A 341 1.98 -2.41 3.98
CA GLY A 341 2.75 -2.22 5.22
C GLY A 341 1.83 -1.89 6.39
N PRO A 342 2.13 -2.35 7.61
CA PRO A 342 1.37 -1.96 8.79
C PRO A 342 1.55 -0.47 9.04
N SER A 343 0.44 0.27 9.14
CA SER A 343 0.44 1.74 9.35
C SER A 343 0.68 2.10 10.81
N GLN A 344 1.74 1.55 11.42
CA GLN A 344 1.97 1.52 12.87
C GLN A 344 2.16 2.90 13.50
N THR A 345 2.63 3.89 12.75
CA THR A 345 2.77 5.25 13.28
C THR A 345 1.41 5.90 13.51
N ALA A 346 0.47 5.72 12.58
CA ALA A 346 -0.87 6.31 12.69
C ALA A 346 -1.81 5.42 13.50
N CYS A 347 -1.80 4.10 13.27
CA CYS A 347 -2.75 3.16 13.87
C CYS A 347 -2.29 2.57 15.21
N GLY A 348 -1.05 2.82 15.63
CA GLY A 348 -0.49 2.21 16.84
C GLY A 348 0.10 0.84 16.58
N THR A 349 -0.12 -0.12 17.48
CA THR A 349 0.63 -1.35 17.57
C THR A 349 0.31 -2.35 16.46
N GLY A 350 1.25 -2.64 15.58
CA GLY A 350 1.19 -3.76 14.64
C GLY A 350 -0.15 -3.88 13.88
N TYR A 351 -0.81 -4.99 14.10
CA TYR A 351 -2.18 -5.24 13.66
C TYR A 351 -3.20 -5.12 14.82
N GLY A 352 -2.92 -4.25 15.80
CA GLY A 352 -3.74 -4.12 17.00
C GLY A 352 -3.85 -5.44 17.76
N ASP A 353 -5.06 -5.78 18.21
CA ASP A 353 -5.34 -7.03 18.94
C ASP A 353 -5.17 -8.28 18.06
N LEU A 354 -5.19 -8.13 16.75
CA LEU A 354 -4.98 -9.23 15.79
C LEU A 354 -3.51 -9.61 15.60
N THR A 355 -2.55 -8.87 16.18
CA THR A 355 -1.11 -9.08 15.94
C THR A 355 -0.66 -10.51 16.26
N GLU A 356 -1.00 -11.01 17.44
CA GLU A 356 -0.60 -12.37 17.87
C GLU A 356 -1.29 -13.45 17.04
N ARG A 357 -2.59 -13.30 16.79
CA ARG A 357 -3.36 -14.21 15.94
C ARG A 357 -2.74 -14.31 14.54
N ILE A 358 -2.51 -13.19 13.87
CA ILE A 358 -1.97 -13.16 12.51
C ILE A 358 -0.56 -13.77 12.47
N ILE A 359 0.34 -13.39 13.38
CA ILE A 359 1.70 -13.94 13.39
C ILE A 359 1.67 -15.46 13.65
N SER A 360 0.86 -15.94 14.60
CA SER A 360 0.75 -17.37 14.90
C SER A 360 0.16 -18.16 13.74
N GLU A 361 -0.91 -17.67 13.10
CA GLU A 361 -1.51 -18.32 11.94
C GLU A 361 -0.51 -18.38 10.76
N VAL A 362 0.21 -17.28 10.50
CA VAL A 362 1.26 -17.22 9.47
C VAL A 362 2.36 -18.24 9.74
N TRP A 363 2.77 -18.40 11.01
CA TRP A 363 3.87 -19.32 11.37
C TRP A 363 3.48 -20.77 11.30
N ASN A 364 2.21 -21.09 11.55
CA ASN A 364 1.66 -22.45 11.44
C ASN A 364 1.43 -22.87 9.98
N ARG A 365 1.42 -21.93 9.03
CA ARG A 365 1.34 -22.27 7.60
C ARG A 365 2.64 -22.93 7.15
N ARG A 366 2.54 -24.10 6.50
CA ARG A 366 3.72 -24.74 5.89
C ARG A 366 4.38 -23.78 4.92
N ASN A 367 5.71 -23.70 4.95
CA ASN A 367 6.49 -22.92 3.99
C ASN A 367 6.29 -23.48 2.57
N THR A 368 5.31 -22.97 1.85
CA THR A 368 5.06 -23.26 0.44
C THR A 368 5.67 -22.21 -0.49
N VAL A 369 6.37 -21.22 0.06
CA VAL A 369 6.75 -20.01 -0.67
C VAL A 369 8.25 -19.95 -0.90
N SER A 370 8.64 -19.93 -2.18
CA SER A 370 9.90 -19.35 -2.61
C SER A 370 9.80 -17.82 -2.35
N ILE A 371 10.63 -17.31 -1.43
CA ILE A 371 10.66 -15.87 -1.15
C ILE A 371 11.40 -15.22 -2.34
N HIS A 372 10.65 -14.49 -3.15
CA HIS A 372 11.20 -13.60 -4.15
C HIS A 372 11.44 -12.23 -3.49
N PHE A 373 12.70 -11.89 -3.31
CA PHE A 373 13.14 -10.56 -2.84
C PHE A 373 13.23 -9.57 -4.00
#